data_43035497a4bf73778be697edbb0fbbde
#
_entry.id   43035497a4bf73778be697edbb0fbbde
#
_cell.length_a   1.000
_cell.length_b   1.000
_cell.length_c   1.000
_cell.angle_alpha   90.00
_cell.angle_beta   90.00
_cell.angle_gamma   90.00
#
_symmetry.space_group_name_H-M   'P 1'
#
loop_
_entity.id
_entity.type
_entity.pdbx_description
1 polymer ?
#
loop_
_entity_poly.entity_id
_entity_poly.type
_entity_poly.pdbx_seq_one_letter_code
_entity_poly.pdbx_strand_id
1 'polypeptide(L)'
;MSNLDILEARLRAVEDQLAIYQLVCGYGYAVDGCNTQAVGSLYAPDGVYAVADFATMEGRERIAGITNEEGHRTLVGRGCGHMSTLPYVVIDGDRAVATCHTMVVEHRAEGFGVARLSASRLQLSRKPEGGWQIDHRQNFMLDGGAAGPALLARLQQGPAPLTP
;
A
#
# COMPACT_ATOMS: atom_id res chain seq x y z
N MET A 1 -29.76 19.19 -4.70
CA MET A 1 -29.22 17.95 -5.34
C MET A 1 -30.40 17.11 -5.80
N SER A 2 -30.40 16.69 -7.04
CA SER A 2 -31.39 15.75 -7.57
C SER A 2 -31.13 14.33 -7.02
N ASN A 3 -32.12 13.43 -7.15
CA ASN A 3 -31.89 12.02 -6.81
C ASN A 3 -30.78 11.38 -7.65
N LEU A 4 -30.61 11.86 -8.88
CA LEU A 4 -29.53 11.40 -9.77
C LEU A 4 -28.17 11.84 -9.25
N ASP A 5 -28.01 13.11 -8.84
CA ASP A 5 -26.75 13.60 -8.28
C ASP A 5 -26.32 12.80 -7.03
N ILE A 6 -27.31 12.43 -6.19
CA ILE A 6 -27.06 11.62 -4.99
C ILE A 6 -26.61 10.21 -5.39
N LEU A 7 -27.24 9.60 -6.39
CA LEU A 7 -26.88 8.25 -6.84
C LEU A 7 -25.49 8.24 -7.48
N GLU A 8 -25.17 9.22 -8.31
CA GLU A 8 -23.85 9.37 -8.93
C GLU A 8 -22.74 9.55 -7.88
N ALA A 9 -22.97 10.37 -6.84
CA ALA A 9 -22.03 10.56 -5.75
C ALA A 9 -21.78 9.25 -4.97
N ARG A 10 -22.84 8.47 -4.71
CA ARG A 10 -22.73 7.17 -4.04
C ARG A 10 -21.99 6.15 -4.90
N LEU A 11 -22.27 6.11 -6.21
CA LEU A 11 -21.58 5.22 -7.15
C LEU A 11 -20.08 5.54 -7.18
N ARG A 12 -19.73 6.82 -7.34
CA ARG A 12 -18.33 7.26 -7.32
C ARG A 12 -17.60 6.85 -6.03
N ALA A 13 -18.25 6.99 -4.88
CA ALA A 13 -17.65 6.57 -3.60
C ALA A 13 -17.34 5.06 -3.57
N VAL A 14 -18.22 4.22 -4.13
CA VAL A 14 -18.00 2.77 -4.23
C VAL A 14 -16.89 2.45 -5.23
N GLU A 15 -16.88 3.09 -6.39
CA GLU A 15 -15.84 2.91 -7.41
C GLU A 15 -14.46 3.30 -6.87
N ASP A 16 -14.36 4.43 -6.17
CA ASP A 16 -13.13 4.87 -5.53
C ASP A 16 -12.64 3.86 -4.49
N GLN A 17 -13.53 3.34 -3.65
CA GLN A 17 -13.16 2.34 -2.66
C GLN A 17 -12.65 1.05 -3.30
N LEU A 18 -13.31 0.56 -4.36
CA LEU A 18 -12.87 -0.61 -5.11
C LEU A 18 -11.53 -0.38 -5.80
N ALA A 19 -11.32 0.80 -6.39
CA ALA A 19 -10.05 1.16 -7.02
C ALA A 19 -8.89 1.19 -6.02
N ILE A 20 -9.13 1.72 -4.82
CA ILE A 20 -8.14 1.71 -3.74
C ILE A 20 -7.85 0.28 -3.25
N TYR A 21 -8.85 -0.59 -3.15
CA TYR A 21 -8.64 -2.00 -2.81
C TYR A 21 -7.75 -2.70 -3.84
N GLN A 22 -8.02 -2.52 -5.12
CA GLN A 22 -7.21 -3.05 -6.22
C GLN A 22 -5.77 -2.55 -6.14
N LEU A 23 -5.58 -1.26 -5.88
CA LEU A 23 -4.26 -0.64 -5.78
C LEU A 23 -3.46 -1.23 -4.61
N VAL A 24 -4.06 -1.32 -3.41
CA VAL A 24 -3.37 -1.83 -2.21
C VAL A 24 -3.03 -3.31 -2.35
N CYS A 25 -3.99 -4.12 -2.83
CA CYS A 25 -3.78 -5.55 -3.04
C CYS A 25 -2.82 -5.83 -4.21
N GLY A 26 -2.85 -4.98 -5.24
CA GLY A 26 -2.03 -5.11 -6.44
C GLY A 26 -0.53 -5.09 -6.20
N TYR A 27 -0.08 -4.40 -5.14
CA TYR A 27 1.34 -4.36 -4.80
C TYR A 27 1.95 -5.75 -4.58
N GLY A 28 1.30 -6.60 -3.81
CA GLY A 28 1.81 -7.95 -3.54
C GLY A 28 1.99 -8.77 -4.82
N TYR A 29 1.00 -8.77 -5.69
CA TYR A 29 1.09 -9.49 -6.97
C TYR A 29 2.18 -8.94 -7.88
N ALA A 30 2.31 -7.61 -7.93
CA ALA A 30 3.31 -6.96 -8.77
C ALA A 30 4.75 -7.25 -8.29
N VAL A 31 4.99 -7.17 -6.99
CA VAL A 31 6.32 -7.37 -6.42
C VAL A 31 6.73 -8.84 -6.46
N ASP A 32 5.83 -9.78 -6.18
CA ASP A 32 6.09 -11.22 -6.25
C ASP A 32 6.27 -11.71 -7.69
N GLY A 33 5.58 -11.07 -8.64
CA GLY A 33 5.78 -11.29 -10.06
C GLY A 33 7.02 -10.62 -10.64
N CYS A 34 7.85 -9.94 -9.83
CA CYS A 34 9.00 -9.12 -10.26
C CYS A 34 8.63 -8.15 -11.39
N ASN A 35 7.40 -7.63 -11.38
CA ASN A 35 6.91 -6.70 -12.40
C ASN A 35 7.22 -5.25 -12.00
N THR A 36 8.41 -4.78 -12.37
CA THR A 36 8.90 -3.42 -12.06
C THR A 36 7.94 -2.34 -12.52
N GLN A 37 7.40 -2.47 -13.74
CA GLN A 37 6.46 -1.48 -14.29
C GLN A 37 5.16 -1.42 -13.48
N ALA A 38 4.61 -2.58 -13.12
CA ALA A 38 3.39 -2.64 -12.31
C ALA A 38 3.62 -2.04 -10.93
N VAL A 39 4.74 -2.37 -10.25
CA VAL A 39 5.07 -1.74 -8.95
C VAL A 39 5.15 -0.22 -9.08
N GLY A 40 5.88 0.28 -10.10
CA GLY A 40 6.00 1.73 -10.33
C GLY A 40 4.66 2.41 -10.57
N SER A 41 3.75 1.79 -11.32
CA SER A 41 2.45 2.38 -11.67
C SER A 41 1.53 2.62 -10.47
N LEU A 42 1.80 1.98 -9.32
CA LEU A 42 1.03 2.16 -8.09
C LEU A 42 1.38 3.46 -7.34
N TYR A 43 2.57 4.02 -7.57
CA TYR A 43 3.10 5.16 -6.81
C TYR A 43 3.08 6.46 -7.61
N ALA A 44 2.95 7.58 -6.88
CA ALA A 44 3.21 8.91 -7.43
C ALA A 44 4.66 9.02 -7.91
N PRO A 45 5.00 9.93 -8.85
CA PRO A 45 6.38 10.11 -9.32
C PRO A 45 7.38 10.34 -8.19
N ASP A 46 7.00 11.10 -7.17
CA ASP A 46 7.73 11.44 -5.95
C ASP A 46 7.30 10.62 -4.73
N GLY A 47 6.59 9.51 -4.95
CA GLY A 47 6.04 8.66 -3.90
C GLY A 47 7.12 8.14 -2.95
N VAL A 48 6.73 7.89 -1.70
CA VAL A 48 7.62 7.40 -0.64
C VAL A 48 7.14 6.05 -0.12
N TYR A 49 8.08 5.13 0.07
CA TYR A 49 7.83 3.88 0.79
C TYR A 49 8.81 3.75 1.94
N ALA A 50 8.33 3.93 3.15
CA ALA A 50 9.09 3.80 4.40
C ALA A 50 8.76 2.47 5.10
N VAL A 51 9.79 1.70 5.43
CA VAL A 51 9.69 0.40 6.11
C VAL A 51 10.39 0.50 7.46
N ALA A 52 9.61 0.72 8.51
CA ALA A 52 10.10 0.94 9.88
C ALA A 52 11.25 1.97 9.92
N ASP A 53 12.28 1.67 10.69
CA ASP A 53 13.45 2.55 10.84
C ASP A 53 14.64 2.12 9.95
N PHE A 54 14.44 1.12 9.07
CA PHE A 54 15.57 0.51 8.35
C PHE A 54 15.61 0.78 6.84
N ALA A 55 14.53 1.26 6.22
CA ALA A 55 14.55 1.60 4.80
C ALA A 55 13.51 2.66 4.45
N THR A 56 13.93 3.69 3.74
CA THR A 56 13.05 4.63 3.05
C THR A 56 13.46 4.69 1.59
N MET A 57 12.49 4.49 0.71
CA MET A 57 12.67 4.60 -0.73
C MET A 57 11.85 5.78 -1.22
N GLU A 58 12.49 6.69 -1.91
CA GLU A 58 11.89 7.92 -2.44
C GLU A 58 11.91 7.89 -3.96
N GLY A 59 10.77 8.23 -4.56
CA GLY A 59 10.55 8.21 -6.00
C GLY A 59 10.10 6.85 -6.53
N ARG A 60 9.15 6.91 -7.45
CA ARG A 60 8.53 5.75 -8.12
C ARG A 60 9.54 4.76 -8.67
N GLU A 61 10.59 5.26 -9.32
CA GLU A 61 11.60 4.43 -9.97
C GLU A 61 12.45 3.67 -8.95
N ARG A 62 12.82 4.33 -7.83
CA ARG A 62 13.53 3.68 -6.74
C ARG A 62 12.69 2.59 -6.08
N ILE A 63 11.39 2.86 -5.85
CA ILE A 63 10.47 1.88 -5.27
C ILE A 63 10.27 0.70 -6.23
N ALA A 64 10.06 0.96 -7.51
CA ALA A 64 9.92 -0.07 -8.54
C ALA A 64 11.18 -0.94 -8.67
N GLY A 65 12.35 -0.34 -8.48
CA GLY A 65 13.64 -0.98 -8.57
C GLY A 65 13.87 -2.13 -7.58
N ILE A 66 13.10 -2.20 -6.48
CA ILE A 66 13.19 -3.30 -5.50
C ILE A 66 13.03 -4.67 -6.15
N THR A 67 12.23 -4.78 -7.21
CA THR A 67 12.03 -6.03 -7.95
C THR A 67 13.28 -6.54 -8.66
N ASN A 68 14.28 -5.69 -8.85
CA ASN A 68 15.55 -6.00 -9.48
C ASN A 68 16.66 -6.26 -8.46
N GLU A 69 16.44 -5.99 -7.19
CA GLU A 69 17.44 -6.22 -6.14
C GLU A 69 17.68 -7.72 -5.94
N GLU A 70 18.94 -8.10 -5.75
CA GLU A 70 19.34 -9.50 -5.56
C GLU A 70 18.64 -10.14 -4.37
N GLY A 71 18.50 -9.40 -3.26
CA GLY A 71 17.80 -9.87 -2.06
C GLY A 71 16.35 -10.22 -2.33
N HIS A 72 15.64 -9.36 -3.08
CA HIS A 72 14.25 -9.60 -3.45
C HIS A 72 14.13 -10.80 -4.41
N ARG A 73 14.96 -10.86 -5.44
CA ARG A 73 14.97 -12.00 -6.40
C ARG A 73 15.28 -13.32 -5.73
N THR A 74 16.20 -13.32 -4.78
CA THR A 74 16.51 -14.50 -3.97
C THR A 74 15.32 -14.94 -3.14
N LEU A 75 14.60 -13.98 -2.51
CA LEU A 75 13.40 -14.25 -1.75
C LEU A 75 12.30 -14.89 -2.63
N VAL A 76 12.02 -14.29 -3.78
CA VAL A 76 11.05 -14.83 -4.76
C VAL A 76 11.47 -16.21 -5.24
N GLY A 77 12.76 -16.40 -5.57
CA GLY A 77 13.28 -17.69 -6.04
C GLY A 77 13.20 -18.83 -5.01
N ARG A 78 13.17 -18.51 -3.72
CA ARG A 78 12.93 -19.49 -2.64
C ARG A 78 11.44 -19.77 -2.39
N GLY A 79 10.57 -18.94 -2.90
CA GLY A 79 9.12 -18.97 -2.71
C GLY A 79 8.69 -18.02 -1.60
N CYS A 80 7.98 -16.99 -1.99
CA CYS A 80 7.38 -16.04 -1.04
C CYS A 80 6.03 -15.51 -1.57
N GLY A 81 5.29 -14.85 -0.69
CA GLY A 81 4.10 -14.09 -1.03
C GLY A 81 3.97 -12.85 -0.16
N HIS A 82 3.80 -11.70 -0.80
CA HIS A 82 3.48 -10.44 -0.14
C HIS A 82 1.97 -10.24 -0.13
N MET A 83 1.37 -10.29 1.05
CA MET A 83 -0.07 -10.20 1.21
C MET A 83 -0.47 -8.96 1.98
N SER A 84 -1.60 -8.38 1.60
CA SER A 84 -2.27 -7.34 2.37
C SER A 84 -3.67 -7.82 2.74
N THR A 85 -4.12 -7.50 3.96
CA THR A 85 -5.55 -7.64 4.28
C THR A 85 -6.33 -6.60 3.50
N LEU A 86 -7.64 -6.79 3.35
CA LEU A 86 -8.52 -5.75 2.83
C LEU A 86 -8.34 -4.47 3.66
N PRO A 87 -8.03 -3.32 3.05
CA PRO A 87 -7.75 -2.11 3.80
C PRO A 87 -9.02 -1.47 4.35
N TYR A 88 -8.89 -0.82 5.50
CA TYR A 88 -9.84 0.18 5.95
C TYR A 88 -9.52 1.51 5.24
N VAL A 89 -10.50 2.09 4.55
CA VAL A 89 -10.28 3.26 3.70
C VAL A 89 -11.09 4.45 4.20
N VAL A 90 -10.44 5.61 4.31
CA VAL A 90 -11.07 6.91 4.57
C VAL A 90 -10.77 7.80 3.37
N ILE A 91 -11.83 8.24 2.68
CA ILE A 91 -11.74 9.11 1.49
C ILE A 91 -12.21 10.51 1.87
N ASP A 92 -11.45 11.52 1.44
CA ASP A 92 -11.76 12.93 1.58
C ASP A 92 -11.42 13.64 0.26
N GLY A 93 -12.43 13.84 -0.58
CA GLY A 93 -12.28 14.42 -1.92
C GLY A 93 -11.33 13.60 -2.81
N ASP A 94 -10.25 14.24 -3.23
CA ASP A 94 -9.21 13.64 -4.09
C ASP A 94 -8.06 13.02 -3.31
N ARG A 95 -8.24 12.82 -2.02
CA ARG A 95 -7.26 12.20 -1.12
C ARG A 95 -7.89 11.07 -0.32
N ALA A 96 -7.08 10.07 -0.02
CA ALA A 96 -7.53 8.96 0.81
C ALA A 96 -6.40 8.43 1.70
N VAL A 97 -6.81 7.69 2.72
CA VAL A 97 -5.91 6.86 3.54
C VAL A 97 -6.42 5.45 3.54
N ALA A 98 -5.53 4.50 3.32
CA ALA A 98 -5.78 3.08 3.45
C ALA A 98 -4.92 2.50 4.58
N THR A 99 -5.53 1.77 5.51
CA THR A 99 -4.84 1.12 6.64
C THR A 99 -5.10 -0.37 6.58
N CYS A 100 -4.04 -1.19 6.63
CA CYS A 100 -4.16 -2.64 6.58
C CYS A 100 -3.01 -3.32 7.35
N HIS A 101 -3.16 -4.63 7.56
CA HIS A 101 -2.01 -5.47 7.87
C HIS A 101 -1.35 -5.93 6.57
N THR A 102 -0.03 -6.03 6.59
CA THR A 102 0.74 -6.64 5.50
C THR A 102 1.63 -7.74 6.06
N MET A 103 1.79 -8.81 5.30
CA MET A 103 2.65 -9.93 5.69
C MET A 103 3.49 -10.40 4.53
N VAL A 104 4.66 -10.95 4.86
CA VAL A 104 5.48 -11.72 3.94
C VAL A 104 5.48 -13.15 4.45
N VAL A 105 5.03 -14.07 3.61
CA VAL A 105 5.09 -15.51 3.84
C VAL A 105 6.23 -16.06 3.01
N GLU A 106 7.04 -16.93 3.60
CA GLU A 106 8.18 -17.58 2.96
C GLU A 106 8.01 -19.09 2.98
N HIS A 107 8.46 -19.74 1.91
CA HIS A 107 8.65 -21.18 1.87
C HIS A 107 9.96 -21.55 2.59
N ARG A 108 9.87 -22.47 3.54
CA ARG A 108 10.98 -22.98 4.37
C ARG A 108 11.00 -24.51 4.32
N ALA A 109 12.02 -25.12 4.91
CA ALA A 109 12.15 -26.58 4.94
C ALA A 109 10.93 -27.27 5.58
N GLU A 110 10.34 -26.64 6.59
CA GLU A 110 9.18 -27.17 7.34
C GLU A 110 7.83 -26.72 6.74
N GLY A 111 7.82 -26.05 5.58
CA GLY A 111 6.62 -25.52 4.91
C GLY A 111 6.58 -23.98 4.89
N PHE A 112 5.39 -23.41 4.76
CA PHE A 112 5.24 -21.96 4.74
C PHE A 112 5.18 -21.36 6.13
N GLY A 113 5.90 -20.26 6.34
CA GLY A 113 5.88 -19.52 7.59
C GLY A 113 5.82 -18.01 7.34
N VAL A 114 5.24 -17.28 8.30
CA VAL A 114 5.24 -15.83 8.28
C VAL A 114 6.63 -15.32 8.64
N ALA A 115 7.28 -14.63 7.72
CA ALA A 115 8.58 -14.01 7.93
C ALA A 115 8.46 -12.59 8.49
N ARG A 116 7.38 -11.88 8.12
CA ARG A 116 7.13 -10.51 8.58
C ARG A 116 5.64 -10.24 8.64
N LEU A 117 5.22 -9.57 9.72
CA LEU A 117 3.89 -9.02 9.88
C LEU A 117 4.01 -7.54 10.24
N SER A 118 3.31 -6.67 9.53
CA SER A 118 3.40 -5.22 9.71
C SER A 118 2.03 -4.56 9.71
N ALA A 119 1.93 -3.44 10.43
CA ALA A 119 0.91 -2.43 10.22
C ALA A 119 1.33 -1.58 9.01
N SER A 120 0.42 -1.32 8.09
CA SER A 120 0.66 -0.51 6.90
C SER A 120 -0.38 0.61 6.80
N ARG A 121 0.08 1.83 6.52
CA ARG A 121 -0.77 2.99 6.27
C ARG A 121 -0.30 3.68 5.01
N LEU A 122 -1.22 3.87 4.07
CA LEU A 122 -0.96 4.46 2.77
C LEU A 122 -1.74 5.77 2.66
N GLN A 123 -1.05 6.84 2.29
CA GLN A 123 -1.68 8.08 1.85
C GLN A 123 -1.76 8.03 0.33
N LEU A 124 -2.92 8.40 -0.20
CA LEU A 124 -3.23 8.28 -1.61
C LEU A 124 -3.79 9.60 -2.13
N SER A 125 -3.52 9.87 -3.39
CA SER A 125 -4.13 10.96 -4.14
C SER A 125 -4.74 10.46 -5.45
N ARG A 126 -5.70 11.25 -5.96
CA ARG A 126 -6.29 11.01 -7.28
C ARG A 126 -5.33 11.50 -8.36
N LYS A 127 -5.14 10.69 -9.39
CA LYS A 127 -4.34 11.08 -10.56
C LYS A 127 -5.12 12.06 -11.44
N PRO A 128 -4.46 13.00 -12.13
CA PRO A 128 -5.12 13.91 -13.06
C PRO A 128 -5.94 13.20 -14.14
N GLU A 129 -5.43 12.08 -14.64
CA GLU A 129 -6.09 11.24 -15.66
C GLU A 129 -7.14 10.28 -15.09
N GLY A 130 -7.36 10.30 -13.80
CA GLY A 130 -8.28 9.42 -13.08
C GLY A 130 -7.59 8.24 -12.40
N GLY A 131 -8.31 7.64 -11.45
CA GLY A 131 -7.80 6.58 -10.58
C GLY A 131 -6.95 7.10 -9.42
N TRP A 132 -6.32 6.20 -8.68
CA TRP A 132 -5.58 6.50 -7.46
C TRP A 132 -4.10 6.14 -7.58
N GLN A 133 -3.25 6.78 -6.77
CA GLN A 133 -1.83 6.48 -6.62
C GLN A 133 -1.41 6.59 -5.16
N ILE A 134 -0.30 5.94 -4.80
CA ILE A 134 0.28 6.00 -3.47
C ILE A 134 1.29 7.16 -3.42
N ASP A 135 1.02 8.14 -2.57
CA ASP A 135 1.96 9.24 -2.30
C ASP A 135 2.95 8.84 -1.20
N HIS A 136 2.46 8.18 -0.14
CA HIS A 136 3.30 7.75 0.95
C HIS A 136 2.79 6.43 1.53
N ARG A 137 3.66 5.45 1.68
CA ARG A 137 3.39 4.20 2.39
C ARG A 137 4.32 4.08 3.58
N GLN A 138 3.74 3.93 4.77
CA GLN A 138 4.46 3.65 6.00
C GLN A 138 4.14 2.25 6.49
N ASN A 139 5.17 1.46 6.78
CA ASN A 139 5.04 0.16 7.45
C ASN A 139 5.79 0.17 8.76
N PHE A 140 5.18 -0.40 9.81
CA PHE A 140 5.86 -0.74 11.07
C PHE A 140 5.64 -2.20 11.41
N MET A 141 6.69 -2.83 11.95
CA MET A 141 6.61 -4.23 12.39
C MET A 141 5.63 -4.38 13.55
N LEU A 142 4.90 -5.50 13.57
CA LEU A 142 4.05 -5.93 14.68
C LEU A 142 4.78 -6.99 15.51
N ASP A 143 5.92 -6.60 16.03
CA ASP A 143 6.89 -7.42 16.76
C ASP A 143 6.84 -7.21 18.29
N GLY A 144 5.83 -6.49 18.77
CA GLY A 144 5.67 -6.09 20.17
C GLY A 144 6.09 -4.65 20.46
N GLY A 145 6.69 -3.95 19.47
CA GLY A 145 7.00 -2.53 19.57
C GLY A 145 5.74 -1.65 19.49
N ALA A 146 5.84 -0.42 19.98
CA ALA A 146 4.70 0.51 20.08
C ALA A 146 4.28 1.14 18.73
N ALA A 147 5.19 1.24 17.76
CA ALA A 147 4.97 1.98 16.51
C ALA A 147 3.86 1.35 15.63
N GLY A 148 3.84 0.03 15.50
CA GLY A 148 2.81 -0.68 14.74
C GLY A 148 1.41 -0.47 15.31
N PRO A 149 1.15 -0.76 16.60
CA PRO A 149 -0.13 -0.47 17.24
C PRO A 149 -0.54 1.00 17.17
N ALA A 150 0.40 1.94 17.36
CA ALA A 150 0.12 3.38 17.26
C ALA A 150 -0.32 3.79 15.84
N LEU A 151 0.25 3.18 14.79
CA LEU A 151 -0.18 3.40 13.42
C LEU A 151 -1.62 2.92 13.20
N LEU A 152 -1.96 1.71 13.69
CA LEU A 152 -3.30 1.14 13.58
C LEU A 152 -4.35 1.92 14.38
N ALA A 153 -3.98 2.49 15.54
CA ALA A 153 -4.87 3.31 16.35
C ALA A 153 -5.38 4.57 15.61
N ARG A 154 -4.71 4.97 14.53
CA ARG A 154 -5.10 6.09 13.67
C ARG A 154 -6.12 5.70 12.60
N LEU A 155 -6.79 4.58 12.74
CA LEU A 155 -7.66 3.95 11.73
C LEU A 155 -8.66 4.93 11.08
N GLN A 156 -9.34 5.75 11.87
CA GLN A 156 -10.36 6.69 11.41
C GLN A 156 -9.82 8.08 11.00
N GLN A 157 -8.51 8.31 11.17
CA GLN A 157 -7.92 9.58 10.77
C GLN A 157 -7.81 9.63 9.25
N GLY A 158 -8.44 10.65 8.66
CA GLY A 158 -8.34 10.97 7.24
C GLY A 158 -6.93 11.37 6.80
N PRO A 159 -6.76 11.74 5.52
CA PRO A 159 -5.49 12.20 5.00
C PRO A 159 -5.01 13.44 5.74
N ALA A 160 -3.70 13.49 6.02
CA ALA A 160 -3.10 14.68 6.61
C ALA A 160 -3.21 15.87 5.63
N PRO A 161 -3.39 17.11 6.12
CA PRO A 161 -3.28 18.28 5.25
C PRO A 161 -1.96 18.22 4.47
N LEU A 162 -1.98 18.69 3.21
CA LEU A 162 -0.73 18.97 2.50
C LEU A 162 -0.02 20.05 3.29
N THR A 163 1.13 19.75 3.85
CA THR A 163 2.06 20.79 4.30
C THR A 163 2.58 21.49 3.05
N PRO A 164 2.46 22.82 2.97
CA PRO A 164 2.95 23.59 1.83
C PRO A 164 4.46 23.45 1.68
#